data_b8a278e0a3e5541f25f3389a8d70728b
#
_entry.id   b8a278e0a3e5541f25f3389a8d70728b
#
_cell.length_a   1.000
_cell.length_b   1.000
_cell.length_c   1.000
_cell.angle_alpha   90.00
_cell.angle_beta   90.00
_cell.angle_gamma   90.00
#
_symmetry.space_group_name_H-M   'P 1'
#
loop_
_entity.id
_entity.type
_entity.pdbx_description
1 polymer ?
#
loop_
_entity_poly.entity_id
_entity_poly.type
_entity_poly.pdbx_seq_one_letter_code
_entity_poly.pdbx_strand_id
1 'polypeptide(L)'
;MTATLDTQALKKLDQAHHLHPFTDFEDYAQHGGRIVSRAEHIYIYDSDGNKIQDGMSGLWCCNLGYSQDRIKQAVAEQLAELPFYNNFFRCSNQPAAELAARLCEVTPERFQHVFFTNSGSEANDTQIKFVHRYFDLLGKPEKKLIISRHNAYHGSTIGASSLGGMSAMHKQTMGLDYVHHIQQPHWFEEGADLDPDAFGIAAARELERKIDELGEDRVAAFIAEPVQGAGGVIVPPESYWPEVKRILDERDILLISDEVICGFGRTGKWFGFETYGVEPDLVT
;
A
#
# COMPACT_ATOMS: atom_id res chain seq x y z
N MET A 1 -31.87 16.35 16.47
CA MET A 1 -32.78 15.73 15.48
C MET A 1 -31.92 15.40 14.26
N THR A 2 -31.61 14.13 14.06
CA THR A 2 -30.98 13.68 12.81
C THR A 2 -32.02 13.86 11.70
N ALA A 3 -31.73 14.76 10.77
CA ALA A 3 -32.56 14.90 9.56
C ALA A 3 -32.71 13.53 8.90
N THR A 4 -33.93 13.16 8.54
CA THR A 4 -34.20 11.94 7.77
C THR A 4 -33.44 12.07 6.45
N LEU A 5 -32.48 11.20 6.20
CA LEU A 5 -31.71 11.20 4.94
C LEU A 5 -32.64 10.79 3.80
N ASP A 6 -32.82 11.66 2.81
CA ASP A 6 -33.48 11.28 1.56
C ASP A 6 -32.50 10.51 0.69
N THR A 7 -32.52 9.20 0.80
CA THR A 7 -31.65 8.28 0.06
C THR A 7 -31.74 8.51 -1.45
N GLN A 8 -32.93 8.79 -1.99
CA GLN A 8 -33.10 8.98 -3.42
C GLN A 8 -32.47 10.31 -3.89
N ALA A 9 -32.60 11.37 -3.09
CA ALA A 9 -31.95 12.64 -3.38
C ALA A 9 -30.41 12.50 -3.31
N LEU A 10 -29.89 11.80 -2.30
CA LEU A 10 -28.44 11.53 -2.18
C LEU A 10 -27.91 10.70 -3.36
N LYS A 11 -28.59 9.64 -3.76
CA LYS A 11 -28.20 8.82 -4.92
C LYS A 11 -28.18 9.63 -6.21
N LYS A 12 -29.14 10.54 -6.42
CA LYS A 12 -29.14 11.44 -7.58
C LYS A 12 -27.97 12.41 -7.59
N LEU A 13 -27.63 13.00 -6.43
CA LEU A 13 -26.49 13.89 -6.31
C LEU A 13 -25.18 13.14 -6.58
N ASP A 14 -25.05 11.96 -6.01
CA ASP A 14 -23.88 11.11 -6.16
C ASP A 14 -23.66 10.70 -7.63
N GLN A 15 -24.69 10.17 -8.27
CA GLN A 15 -24.65 9.82 -9.71
C GLN A 15 -24.36 11.01 -10.63
N ALA A 16 -24.82 12.20 -10.28
CA ALA A 16 -24.67 13.39 -11.12
C ALA A 16 -23.30 14.06 -10.97
N HIS A 17 -22.64 13.92 -9.83
CA HIS A 17 -21.50 14.78 -9.50
C HIS A 17 -20.26 14.04 -8.96
N HIS A 18 -20.37 12.78 -8.55
CA HIS A 18 -19.25 12.05 -7.96
C HIS A 18 -18.67 11.04 -8.96
N LEU A 19 -17.39 11.21 -9.29
CA LEU A 19 -16.65 10.27 -10.12
C LEU A 19 -16.00 9.21 -9.21
N HIS A 20 -16.57 8.02 -9.16
CA HIS A 20 -16.07 6.93 -8.32
C HIS A 20 -14.85 6.23 -8.92
N PRO A 21 -13.83 5.88 -8.10
CA PRO A 21 -12.74 5.04 -8.55
C PRO A 21 -13.21 3.59 -8.75
N PHE A 22 -12.55 2.85 -9.63
CA PHE A 22 -12.79 1.43 -9.89
C PHE A 22 -14.26 1.06 -10.08
N THR A 23 -15.00 1.88 -10.84
CA THR A 23 -16.44 1.75 -11.01
C THR A 23 -16.81 1.61 -12.47
N ASP A 24 -17.66 0.64 -12.80
CA ASP A 24 -18.36 0.58 -14.07
C ASP A 24 -19.53 1.58 -14.03
N PHE A 25 -19.40 2.66 -14.79
CA PHE A 25 -20.39 3.75 -14.77
C PHE A 25 -21.71 3.39 -15.44
N GLU A 26 -21.73 2.44 -16.36
CA GLU A 26 -22.98 1.96 -16.97
C GLU A 26 -23.81 1.16 -15.95
N ASP A 27 -23.16 0.25 -15.24
CA ASP A 27 -23.78 -0.51 -14.15
C ASP A 27 -24.21 0.43 -13.02
N TYR A 28 -23.33 1.36 -12.63
CA TYR A 28 -23.62 2.34 -11.58
C TYR A 28 -24.82 3.24 -11.92
N ALA A 29 -24.95 3.67 -13.17
CA ALA A 29 -26.08 4.47 -13.64
C ALA A 29 -27.42 3.70 -13.57
N GLN A 30 -27.39 2.39 -13.78
CA GLN A 30 -28.57 1.53 -13.73
C GLN A 30 -29.00 1.17 -12.31
N HIS A 31 -28.05 0.82 -11.45
CA HIS A 31 -28.31 0.24 -10.13
C HIS A 31 -28.07 1.21 -8.97
N GLY A 32 -27.28 2.26 -9.19
CA GLY A 32 -26.84 3.21 -8.16
C GLY A 32 -25.90 2.60 -7.14
N GLY A 33 -25.40 3.45 -6.23
CA GLY A 33 -24.54 3.06 -5.13
C GLY A 33 -25.27 2.90 -3.80
N ARG A 34 -24.57 2.33 -2.84
CA ARG A 34 -24.99 2.32 -1.44
C ARG A 34 -24.46 3.58 -0.75
N ILE A 35 -25.35 4.34 -0.13
CA ILE A 35 -24.96 5.51 0.65
C ILE A 35 -24.76 5.09 2.11
N VAL A 36 -23.51 5.00 2.55
CA VAL A 36 -23.18 4.71 3.96
C VAL A 36 -23.33 5.98 4.78
N SER A 37 -24.12 5.93 5.84
CA SER A 37 -24.50 7.09 6.64
C SER A 37 -23.92 7.07 8.07
N ARG A 38 -23.64 5.89 8.62
CA ARG A 38 -23.16 5.70 9.99
C ARG A 38 -22.34 4.44 10.11
N ALA A 39 -21.43 4.41 11.08
CA ALA A 39 -20.69 3.21 11.42
C ALA A 39 -20.55 3.06 12.95
N GLU A 40 -20.48 1.82 13.42
CA GLU A 40 -20.36 1.48 14.85
C GLU A 40 -19.73 0.09 15.02
N HIS A 41 -18.70 -0.01 15.85
CA HIS A 41 -17.91 -1.25 16.03
C HIS A 41 -17.43 -1.82 14.71
N ILE A 42 -17.98 -2.97 14.27
CA ILE A 42 -17.65 -3.64 13.00
C ILE A 42 -18.76 -3.48 11.95
N TYR A 43 -19.73 -2.62 12.22
CA TYR A 43 -20.90 -2.46 11.35
C TYR A 43 -20.93 -1.08 10.69
N ILE A 44 -21.37 -1.07 9.43
CA ILE A 44 -21.81 0.12 8.72
C ILE A 44 -23.34 0.10 8.59
N TYR A 45 -23.92 1.27 8.46
CA TYR A 45 -25.36 1.45 8.22
C TYR A 45 -25.54 2.32 6.99
N ASP A 46 -26.35 1.87 6.08
CA ASP A 46 -26.68 2.67 4.90
C ASP A 46 -27.82 3.68 5.20
N SER A 47 -28.10 4.53 4.23
CA SER A 47 -29.15 5.55 4.34
C SER A 47 -30.57 4.96 4.34
N ASP A 48 -30.76 3.71 3.95
CA ASP A 48 -32.01 2.97 4.05
C ASP A 48 -32.19 2.29 5.42
N GLY A 49 -31.20 2.41 6.31
CA GLY A 49 -31.23 1.86 7.67
C GLY A 49 -30.74 0.42 7.78
N ASN A 50 -30.21 -0.18 6.72
CA ASN A 50 -29.69 -1.53 6.78
C ASN A 50 -28.40 -1.57 7.59
N LYS A 51 -28.31 -2.53 8.52
CA LYS A 51 -27.12 -2.84 9.29
C LYS A 51 -26.32 -3.91 8.56
N ILE A 52 -25.04 -3.61 8.27
CA ILE A 52 -24.17 -4.47 7.45
C ILE A 52 -22.86 -4.69 8.22
N GLN A 53 -22.41 -5.93 8.34
CA GLN A 53 -21.08 -6.22 8.86
C GLN A 53 -20.05 -5.83 7.79
N ASP A 54 -19.11 -4.96 8.18
CA ASP A 54 -18.05 -4.49 7.29
C ASP A 54 -16.88 -5.47 7.27
N GLY A 55 -16.95 -6.50 6.44
CA GLY A 55 -15.88 -7.46 6.22
C GLY A 55 -14.67 -6.89 5.49
N MET A 56 -14.82 -5.71 4.84
CA MET A 56 -13.70 -5.04 4.17
C MET A 56 -12.92 -4.10 5.09
N SER A 57 -13.39 -3.87 6.32
CA SER A 57 -12.71 -2.99 7.29
C SER A 57 -12.42 -1.60 6.70
N GLY A 58 -13.43 -0.95 6.08
CA GLY A 58 -13.28 0.35 5.44
C GLY A 58 -12.24 0.37 4.31
N LEU A 59 -12.12 -0.70 3.57
CA LEU A 59 -11.05 -0.97 2.60
C LEU A 59 -9.66 -1.06 3.25
N TRP A 60 -9.53 -1.99 4.21
CA TRP A 60 -8.31 -2.33 4.96
C TRP A 60 -7.86 -1.27 6.00
N CYS A 61 -8.60 -0.18 6.20
CA CYS A 61 -8.15 0.97 7.01
C CYS A 61 -8.69 1.00 8.45
N CYS A 62 -9.68 0.18 8.79
CA CYS A 62 -10.38 0.22 10.08
C CYS A 62 -10.00 -0.96 10.99
N ASN A 63 -8.72 -1.18 11.24
CA ASN A 63 -8.20 -2.32 12.00
C ASN A 63 -8.76 -2.40 13.43
N LEU A 64 -9.14 -1.26 14.04
CA LEU A 64 -9.70 -1.16 15.38
C LEU A 64 -11.22 -1.03 15.40
N GLY A 65 -11.88 -1.05 14.22
CA GLY A 65 -13.30 -0.76 14.10
C GLY A 65 -13.63 0.74 14.25
N TYR A 66 -14.92 1.06 14.21
CA TYR A 66 -15.40 2.45 14.07
C TYR A 66 -15.65 3.21 15.39
N SER A 67 -15.83 2.51 16.51
CA SER A 67 -16.22 3.12 17.79
C SER A 67 -15.03 3.44 18.68
N GLN A 68 -14.09 4.24 18.21
CA GLN A 68 -12.87 4.61 18.92
C GLN A 68 -13.00 6.03 19.52
N ASP A 69 -13.67 6.16 20.69
CA ASP A 69 -13.96 7.46 21.31
C ASP A 69 -12.70 8.23 21.70
N ARG A 70 -11.65 7.54 22.16
CA ARG A 70 -10.35 8.18 22.46
C ARG A 70 -9.74 8.83 21.21
N ILE A 71 -9.81 8.17 20.07
CA ILE A 71 -9.29 8.71 18.79
C ILE A 71 -10.13 9.91 18.36
N LYS A 72 -11.48 9.79 18.43
CA LYS A 72 -12.39 10.89 18.09
C LYS A 72 -12.13 12.13 18.95
N GLN A 73 -11.95 11.93 20.24
CA GLN A 73 -11.65 13.00 21.19
C GLN A 73 -10.30 13.65 20.88
N ALA A 74 -9.23 12.87 20.69
CA ALA A 74 -7.91 13.39 20.37
C ALA A 74 -7.91 14.22 19.06
N VAL A 75 -8.65 13.77 18.04
CA VAL A 75 -8.81 14.52 16.78
C VAL A 75 -9.54 15.85 17.03
N ALA A 76 -10.62 15.84 17.82
CA ALA A 76 -11.39 17.06 18.11
C ALA A 76 -10.55 18.09 18.92
N GLU A 77 -9.79 17.63 19.90
CA GLU A 77 -8.90 18.47 20.71
C GLU A 77 -7.79 19.08 19.84
N GLN A 78 -7.14 18.27 18.99
CA GLN A 78 -6.10 18.76 18.09
C GLN A 78 -6.62 19.78 17.06
N LEU A 79 -7.81 19.53 16.49
CA LEU A 79 -8.44 20.49 15.56
C LEU A 79 -8.78 21.83 16.23
N ALA A 80 -9.11 21.81 17.52
CA ALA A 80 -9.38 23.03 18.30
C ALA A 80 -8.10 23.83 18.62
N GLU A 81 -6.98 23.14 18.87
CA GLU A 81 -5.70 23.75 19.23
C GLU A 81 -4.93 24.24 18.00
N LEU A 82 -4.67 23.33 17.05
CA LEU A 82 -3.93 23.61 15.83
C LEU A 82 -4.49 22.74 14.69
N PRO A 83 -5.46 23.23 13.90
CA PRO A 83 -6.10 22.46 12.85
C PRO A 83 -5.19 22.14 11.67
N PHE A 84 -4.22 23.02 11.38
CA PHE A 84 -3.25 22.85 10.30
C PHE A 84 -2.03 23.74 10.50
N TYR A 85 -0.83 23.20 10.21
CA TYR A 85 0.37 23.97 9.91
C TYR A 85 1.32 23.15 9.01
N ASN A 86 2.11 23.85 8.20
CA ASN A 86 3.06 23.21 7.29
C ASN A 86 4.34 22.74 7.99
N ASN A 87 5.04 21.77 7.37
CA ASN A 87 6.36 21.29 7.81
C ASN A 87 7.52 21.78 6.91
N PHE A 88 7.31 22.87 6.17
CA PHE A 88 8.33 23.49 5.34
C PHE A 88 9.10 24.59 6.10
N PHE A 89 10.20 25.04 5.53
CA PHE A 89 10.95 26.21 5.99
C PHE A 89 11.40 26.17 7.46
N ARG A 90 11.81 24.99 7.93
CA ARG A 90 12.22 24.70 9.32
C ARG A 90 11.08 24.83 10.34
N CYS A 91 9.85 24.71 9.88
CA CYS A 91 8.70 24.59 10.75
C CYS A 91 8.36 23.11 10.97
N SER A 92 7.78 22.81 12.12
CA SER A 92 7.21 21.53 12.49
C SER A 92 6.06 21.77 13.46
N ASN A 93 5.37 20.73 13.83
CA ASN A 93 4.34 20.73 14.86
C ASN A 93 4.49 19.53 15.79
N GLN A 94 3.96 19.65 17.00
CA GLN A 94 4.12 18.64 18.04
C GLN A 94 3.60 17.25 17.62
N PRO A 95 2.37 17.10 17.07
CA PRO A 95 1.87 15.78 16.66
C PRO A 95 2.75 15.09 15.62
N ALA A 96 3.28 15.82 14.65
CA ALA A 96 4.16 15.23 13.63
C ALA A 96 5.48 14.74 14.23
N ALA A 97 6.09 15.51 15.13
CA ALA A 97 7.33 15.13 15.78
C ALA A 97 7.15 13.90 16.70
N GLU A 98 6.09 13.88 17.48
CA GLU A 98 5.77 12.77 18.38
C GLU A 98 5.42 11.49 17.60
N LEU A 99 4.64 11.61 16.52
CA LEU A 99 4.29 10.47 15.68
C LEU A 99 5.52 9.88 14.99
N ALA A 100 6.42 10.74 14.46
CA ALA A 100 7.67 10.28 13.86
C ALA A 100 8.51 9.48 14.86
N ALA A 101 8.66 9.98 16.10
CA ALA A 101 9.38 9.28 17.15
C ALA A 101 8.73 7.92 17.48
N ARG A 102 7.40 7.89 17.61
CA ARG A 102 6.65 6.65 17.89
C ARG A 102 6.78 5.62 16.76
N LEU A 103 6.79 6.04 15.51
CA LEU A 103 6.99 5.14 14.38
C LEU A 103 8.39 4.53 14.40
N CYS A 104 9.42 5.32 14.74
CA CYS A 104 10.78 4.80 14.91
C CYS A 104 10.91 3.80 16.07
N GLU A 105 10.09 3.92 17.14
CA GLU A 105 10.09 2.96 18.26
C GLU A 105 9.51 1.58 17.88
N VAL A 106 8.62 1.50 16.91
CA VAL A 106 7.93 0.27 16.52
C VAL A 106 8.46 -0.34 15.21
N THR A 107 9.42 0.32 14.57
CA THR A 107 10.15 -0.18 13.41
C THR A 107 11.54 -0.68 13.81
N PRO A 108 12.23 -1.49 12.97
CA PRO A 108 13.64 -1.85 13.20
C PRO A 108 14.52 -0.61 13.39
N GLU A 109 15.57 -0.73 14.22
CA GLU A 109 16.45 0.38 14.65
C GLU A 109 17.05 1.21 13.49
N ARG A 110 17.20 0.61 12.32
CA ARG A 110 17.68 1.29 11.10
C ARG A 110 16.74 2.37 10.57
N PHE A 111 15.42 2.34 10.90
CA PHE A 111 14.42 3.32 10.49
C PHE A 111 14.39 4.48 11.48
N GLN A 112 15.08 5.56 11.19
CA GLN A 112 15.21 6.70 12.09
C GLN A 112 14.56 7.98 11.57
N HIS A 113 13.95 7.95 10.39
CA HIS A 113 13.31 9.10 9.77
C HIS A 113 11.99 8.72 9.12
N VAL A 114 11.00 9.57 9.30
CA VAL A 114 9.65 9.43 8.74
C VAL A 114 9.36 10.60 7.81
N PHE A 115 8.87 10.30 6.63
CA PHE A 115 8.38 11.28 5.68
C PHE A 115 6.86 11.11 5.53
N PHE A 116 6.09 12.12 5.96
CA PHE A 116 4.64 12.09 5.90
C PHE A 116 4.11 12.49 4.54
N THR A 117 3.15 11.72 4.03
CA THR A 117 2.43 11.96 2.77
C THR A 117 0.92 11.85 3.02
N ASN A 118 0.11 12.18 2.00
CA ASN A 118 -1.35 12.07 2.10
C ASN A 118 -1.89 10.71 1.64
N SER A 119 -1.06 9.89 0.99
CA SER A 119 -1.45 8.58 0.47
C SER A 119 -0.24 7.67 0.25
N GLY A 120 -0.47 6.35 0.17
CA GLY A 120 0.54 5.39 -0.27
C GLY A 120 1.04 5.68 -1.68
N SER A 121 0.20 6.21 -2.57
CA SER A 121 0.61 6.63 -3.92
C SER A 121 1.69 7.70 -3.89
N GLU A 122 1.51 8.76 -3.09
CA GLU A 122 2.50 9.82 -2.92
C GLU A 122 3.77 9.31 -2.22
N ALA A 123 3.62 8.39 -1.26
CA ALA A 123 4.75 7.76 -0.59
C ALA A 123 5.61 6.99 -1.60
N ASN A 124 4.99 6.14 -2.43
CA ASN A 124 5.68 5.36 -3.44
C ASN A 124 6.34 6.23 -4.53
N ASP A 125 5.68 7.29 -5.02
CA ASP A 125 6.30 8.27 -5.92
C ASP A 125 7.51 8.97 -5.27
N THR A 126 7.44 9.23 -3.97
CA THR A 126 8.54 9.83 -3.22
C THR A 126 9.69 8.83 -3.03
N GLN A 127 9.39 7.55 -2.78
CA GLN A 127 10.41 6.51 -2.66
C GLN A 127 11.18 6.30 -3.97
N ILE A 128 10.51 6.32 -5.13
CA ILE A 128 11.20 6.30 -6.44
C ILE A 128 12.28 7.38 -6.49
N LYS A 129 11.93 8.61 -6.11
CA LYS A 129 12.88 9.74 -6.12
C LYS A 129 14.02 9.53 -5.12
N PHE A 130 13.73 9.01 -3.93
CA PHE A 130 14.73 8.75 -2.90
C PHE A 130 15.71 7.66 -3.35
N VAL A 131 15.21 6.57 -3.90
CA VAL A 131 16.04 5.48 -4.44
C VAL A 131 16.95 5.98 -5.55
N HIS A 132 16.41 6.72 -6.52
CA HIS A 132 17.20 7.29 -7.61
C HIS A 132 18.27 8.25 -7.08
N ARG A 133 17.90 9.13 -6.15
CA ARG A 133 18.86 10.10 -5.58
C ARG A 133 19.91 9.41 -4.71
N TYR A 134 19.55 8.38 -3.98
CA TYR A 134 20.48 7.58 -3.17
C TYR A 134 21.61 7.03 -4.03
N PHE A 135 21.27 6.36 -5.13
CA PHE A 135 22.29 5.80 -6.03
C PHE A 135 23.10 6.86 -6.78
N ASP A 136 22.49 8.04 -7.11
CA ASP A 136 23.26 9.18 -7.65
C ASP A 136 24.34 9.64 -6.66
N LEU A 137 24.01 9.75 -5.38
CA LEU A 137 24.94 10.16 -4.34
C LEU A 137 26.06 9.15 -4.10
N LEU A 138 25.78 7.86 -4.33
CA LEU A 138 26.78 6.78 -4.26
C LEU A 138 27.64 6.68 -5.52
N GLY A 139 27.44 7.55 -6.52
CA GLY A 139 28.17 7.49 -7.79
C GLY A 139 27.74 6.34 -8.70
N LYS A 140 26.52 5.82 -8.53
CA LYS A 140 25.91 4.74 -9.32
C LYS A 140 24.70 5.25 -10.13
N PRO A 141 24.82 6.25 -11.03
CA PRO A 141 23.69 6.92 -11.68
C PRO A 141 22.89 6.01 -12.62
N GLU A 142 23.44 4.88 -13.04
CA GLU A 142 22.76 3.89 -13.89
C GLU A 142 21.77 3.02 -13.11
N LYS A 143 21.87 2.93 -11.77
CA LYS A 143 20.95 2.18 -10.91
C LYS A 143 19.62 2.91 -10.76
N LYS A 144 18.69 2.68 -11.71
CA LYS A 144 17.38 3.37 -11.79
C LYS A 144 16.21 2.43 -11.99
N LEU A 145 16.45 1.19 -12.43
CA LEU A 145 15.38 0.25 -12.71
C LEU A 145 14.75 -0.25 -11.40
N ILE A 146 13.43 -0.34 -11.38
CA ILE A 146 12.67 -0.87 -10.24
C ILE A 146 11.89 -2.09 -10.72
N ILE A 147 11.96 -3.16 -9.94
CA ILE A 147 11.20 -4.38 -10.18
C ILE A 147 10.01 -4.44 -9.23
N SER A 148 8.86 -4.87 -9.71
CA SER A 148 7.65 -5.13 -8.95
C SER A 148 7.02 -6.46 -9.39
N ARG A 149 5.82 -6.76 -8.94
CA ARG A 149 5.12 -8.02 -9.24
C ARG A 149 3.86 -7.80 -10.07
N HIS A 150 3.49 -8.76 -10.90
CA HIS A 150 2.16 -8.81 -11.50
C HIS A 150 1.09 -8.84 -10.39
N ASN A 151 -0.08 -8.25 -10.67
CA ASN A 151 -1.19 -8.06 -9.74
C ASN A 151 -0.87 -7.28 -8.45
N ALA A 152 0.31 -6.69 -8.30
CA ALA A 152 0.60 -5.77 -7.21
C ALA A 152 -0.22 -4.47 -7.34
N TYR A 153 -0.53 -3.84 -6.20
CA TYR A 153 -1.17 -2.53 -6.15
C TYR A 153 -0.34 -1.58 -5.28
N HIS A 154 0.22 -0.56 -5.90
CA HIS A 154 1.08 0.41 -5.22
C HIS A 154 0.54 1.84 -5.25
N GLY A 155 -0.65 2.05 -5.83
CA GLY A 155 -1.32 3.34 -5.87
C GLY A 155 -1.81 3.74 -7.26
N SER A 156 -2.31 4.97 -7.39
CA SER A 156 -2.99 5.49 -8.58
C SER A 156 -2.32 6.70 -9.23
N THR A 157 -1.23 7.24 -8.67
CA THR A 157 -0.38 8.22 -9.37
C THR A 157 0.37 7.55 -10.52
N ILE A 158 0.95 8.31 -11.43
CA ILE A 158 1.67 7.72 -12.60
C ILE A 158 2.79 6.79 -12.15
N GLY A 159 3.61 7.20 -11.18
CA GLY A 159 4.68 6.36 -10.63
C GLY A 159 4.12 5.12 -9.93
N ALA A 160 3.23 5.30 -8.97
CA ALA A 160 2.65 4.22 -8.20
C ALA A 160 1.84 3.23 -9.05
N SER A 161 1.08 3.70 -10.05
CA SER A 161 0.36 2.82 -10.99
C SER A 161 1.31 2.05 -11.92
N SER A 162 2.46 2.64 -12.25
CA SER A 162 3.51 1.94 -13.00
C SER A 162 4.18 0.85 -12.16
N LEU A 163 4.39 1.09 -10.85
CA LEU A 163 4.86 0.07 -9.92
C LEU A 163 3.83 -1.05 -9.74
N GLY A 164 2.53 -0.72 -9.75
CA GLY A 164 1.47 -1.72 -9.75
C GLY A 164 1.58 -2.66 -10.95
N GLY A 165 1.07 -3.89 -10.81
CA GLY A 165 1.13 -4.91 -11.87
C GLY A 165 -0.24 -5.37 -12.37
N MET A 166 -1.32 -4.64 -12.02
CA MET A 166 -2.68 -4.97 -12.43
C MET A 166 -2.91 -4.55 -13.88
N SER A 167 -3.14 -5.51 -14.76
CA SER A 167 -3.27 -5.29 -16.23
C SER A 167 -4.38 -4.30 -16.60
N ALA A 168 -5.46 -4.24 -15.83
CA ALA A 168 -6.56 -3.30 -16.06
C ALA A 168 -6.14 -1.84 -15.84
N MET A 169 -5.25 -1.57 -14.88
CA MET A 169 -4.71 -0.23 -14.64
C MET A 169 -3.73 0.17 -15.74
N HIS A 170 -2.90 -0.75 -16.20
CA HIS A 170 -1.93 -0.49 -17.27
C HIS A 170 -2.59 -0.18 -18.62
N LYS A 171 -3.86 -0.54 -18.81
CA LYS A 171 -4.64 -0.15 -20.00
C LYS A 171 -5.08 1.32 -19.98
N GLN A 172 -5.03 1.98 -18.82
CA GLN A 172 -5.52 3.35 -18.62
C GLN A 172 -4.41 4.39 -18.75
N THR A 173 -3.15 3.99 -18.59
CA THR A 173 -2.01 4.90 -18.62
C THR A 173 -0.77 4.22 -19.17
N MET A 174 0.14 5.01 -19.73
CA MET A 174 1.47 4.52 -20.07
C MET A 174 2.30 4.30 -18.81
N GLY A 175 2.92 3.12 -18.71
CA GLY A 175 3.87 2.83 -17.66
C GLY A 175 5.19 3.59 -17.82
N LEU A 176 6.00 3.58 -16.78
CA LEU A 176 7.35 4.14 -16.80
C LEU A 176 8.35 3.09 -17.26
N ASP A 177 9.19 3.43 -18.23
CA ASP A 177 10.12 2.50 -18.88
C ASP A 177 11.15 1.86 -17.94
N TYR A 178 11.38 2.45 -16.78
CA TYR A 178 12.29 1.93 -15.77
C TYR A 178 11.61 1.01 -14.73
N VAL A 179 10.33 0.67 -14.91
CA VAL A 179 9.61 -0.27 -14.05
C VAL A 179 9.39 -1.59 -14.80
N HIS A 180 9.76 -2.69 -14.15
CA HIS A 180 9.63 -4.03 -14.70
C HIS A 180 8.87 -4.92 -13.73
N HIS A 181 8.18 -5.94 -14.24
CA HIS A 181 7.36 -6.83 -13.44
C HIS A 181 7.83 -8.28 -13.56
N ILE A 182 7.72 -9.01 -12.44
CA ILE A 182 7.92 -10.45 -12.35
C ILE A 182 6.63 -11.13 -11.93
N GLN A 183 6.61 -12.45 -12.02
CA GLN A 183 5.49 -13.26 -11.57
C GLN A 183 5.21 -13.09 -10.07
N GLN A 184 3.94 -13.15 -9.69
CA GLN A 184 3.49 -13.13 -8.31
C GLN A 184 3.71 -14.48 -7.63
N PRO A 185 3.89 -14.55 -6.29
CA PRO A 185 4.08 -15.81 -5.59
C PRO A 185 2.74 -16.49 -5.22
N HIS A 186 1.87 -16.73 -6.22
CA HIS A 186 0.53 -17.28 -6.02
C HIS A 186 0.53 -18.80 -6.15
N TRP A 187 0.97 -19.51 -5.10
CA TRP A 187 1.09 -20.96 -5.11
C TRP A 187 -0.20 -21.69 -5.51
N PHE A 188 -1.35 -21.23 -5.05
CA PHE A 188 -2.63 -21.88 -5.33
C PHE A 188 -2.97 -21.92 -6.83
N GLU A 189 -2.63 -20.90 -7.59
CA GLU A 189 -2.88 -20.85 -9.05
C GLU A 189 -1.68 -21.30 -9.89
N GLU A 190 -0.47 -21.06 -9.41
CA GLU A 190 0.73 -21.15 -10.23
C GLU A 190 1.71 -22.23 -9.75
N GLY A 191 1.47 -22.80 -8.55
CA GLY A 191 2.36 -23.79 -7.94
C GLY A 191 2.35 -25.15 -8.63
N ALA A 192 1.30 -25.47 -9.39
CA ALA A 192 1.11 -26.75 -10.05
C ALA A 192 1.37 -27.94 -9.09
N ASP A 193 2.31 -28.80 -9.43
CA ASP A 193 2.66 -30.00 -8.61
C ASP A 193 3.76 -29.74 -7.57
N LEU A 194 4.24 -28.47 -7.44
CA LEU A 194 5.26 -28.12 -6.46
C LEU A 194 4.65 -27.99 -5.06
N ASP A 195 5.40 -28.47 -4.06
CA ASP A 195 5.07 -28.10 -2.68
C ASP A 195 5.26 -26.59 -2.46
N PRO A 196 4.61 -26.00 -1.44
CA PRO A 196 4.65 -24.56 -1.21
C PRO A 196 6.06 -23.99 -1.10
N ASP A 197 6.97 -24.66 -0.39
CA ASP A 197 8.32 -24.16 -0.16
C ASP A 197 9.18 -24.20 -1.44
N ALA A 198 9.08 -25.28 -2.21
CA ALA A 198 9.75 -25.37 -3.50
C ALA A 198 9.24 -24.31 -4.47
N PHE A 199 7.93 -24.06 -4.50
CA PHE A 199 7.33 -22.99 -5.30
C PHE A 199 7.79 -21.61 -4.83
N GLY A 200 7.81 -21.36 -3.51
CA GLY A 200 8.24 -20.08 -2.96
C GLY A 200 9.65 -19.71 -3.38
N ILE A 201 10.59 -20.65 -3.31
CA ILE A 201 11.95 -20.48 -3.79
C ILE A 201 11.98 -20.24 -5.30
N ALA A 202 11.23 -21.02 -6.08
CA ALA A 202 11.18 -20.87 -7.53
C ALA A 202 10.63 -19.49 -7.95
N ALA A 203 9.55 -19.02 -7.28
CA ALA A 203 8.96 -17.71 -7.51
C ALA A 203 9.92 -16.56 -7.12
N ALA A 204 10.65 -16.69 -6.03
CA ALA A 204 11.67 -15.71 -5.63
C ALA A 204 12.80 -15.63 -6.67
N ARG A 205 13.20 -16.75 -7.27
CA ARG A 205 14.23 -16.79 -8.30
C ARG A 205 13.82 -16.19 -9.65
N GLU A 206 12.53 -15.89 -9.86
CA GLU A 206 12.12 -15.03 -10.98
C GLU A 206 12.72 -13.62 -10.83
N LEU A 207 12.83 -13.13 -9.59
CA LEU A 207 13.51 -11.87 -9.32
C LEU A 207 14.99 -11.94 -9.73
N GLU A 208 15.68 -13.01 -9.36
CA GLU A 208 17.08 -13.22 -9.74
C GLU A 208 17.26 -13.23 -11.26
N ARG A 209 16.46 -14.01 -11.98
CA ARG A 209 16.47 -14.04 -13.44
C ARG A 209 16.21 -12.67 -14.07
N LYS A 210 15.27 -11.91 -13.53
CA LYS A 210 14.94 -10.57 -14.03
C LYS A 210 16.10 -9.59 -13.78
N ILE A 211 16.75 -9.66 -12.66
CA ILE A 211 17.95 -8.86 -12.37
C ILE A 211 19.08 -9.20 -13.36
N ASP A 212 19.34 -10.48 -13.61
CA ASP A 212 20.36 -10.92 -14.57
C ASP A 212 20.03 -10.45 -16.02
N GLU A 213 18.75 -10.47 -16.42
CA GLU A 213 18.28 -9.95 -17.72
C GLU A 213 18.52 -8.44 -17.85
N LEU A 214 18.22 -7.68 -16.80
CA LEU A 214 18.27 -6.21 -16.81
C LEU A 214 19.70 -5.67 -16.56
N GLY A 215 20.53 -6.43 -15.90
CA GLY A 215 21.85 -6.06 -15.40
C GLY A 215 21.77 -5.50 -13.96
N GLU A 216 22.45 -6.15 -13.01
CA GLU A 216 22.39 -5.78 -11.59
C GLU A 216 22.86 -4.35 -11.30
N ASP A 217 23.81 -3.83 -12.09
CA ASP A 217 24.28 -2.44 -11.98
C ASP A 217 23.22 -1.40 -12.37
N ARG A 218 22.13 -1.82 -12.96
CA ARG A 218 21.03 -0.97 -13.38
C ARG A 218 19.80 -1.07 -12.46
N VAL A 219 19.64 -2.19 -11.75
CA VAL A 219 18.50 -2.42 -10.86
C VAL A 219 18.74 -1.75 -9.51
N ALA A 220 17.88 -0.82 -9.15
CA ALA A 220 17.97 -0.03 -7.91
C ALA A 220 17.19 -0.66 -6.75
N ALA A 221 15.96 -1.11 -7.02
CA ALA A 221 15.09 -1.61 -5.96
C ALA A 221 14.11 -2.68 -6.47
N PHE A 222 13.64 -3.49 -5.52
CA PHE A 222 12.44 -4.31 -5.63
C PHE A 222 11.39 -3.77 -4.67
N ILE A 223 10.17 -3.49 -5.17
CA ILE A 223 9.04 -3.08 -4.36
C ILE A 223 7.99 -4.18 -4.31
N ALA A 224 7.48 -4.47 -3.11
CA ALA A 224 6.47 -5.49 -2.96
C ALA A 224 5.68 -5.35 -1.66
N GLU A 225 4.41 -5.76 -1.70
CA GLU A 225 3.56 -5.96 -0.52
C GLU A 225 3.96 -7.27 0.17
N PRO A 226 4.07 -7.36 1.50
CA PRO A 226 4.32 -8.64 2.18
C PRO A 226 3.27 -9.71 1.82
N VAL A 227 2.02 -9.31 1.77
CA VAL A 227 0.88 -10.06 1.19
C VAL A 227 0.21 -9.14 0.17
N GLN A 228 0.07 -9.58 -1.07
CA GLN A 228 -0.60 -8.77 -2.10
C GLN A 228 -2.09 -8.68 -1.78
N GLY A 229 -2.54 -7.49 -1.35
CA GLY A 229 -3.91 -7.28 -0.92
C GLY A 229 -4.89 -7.19 -2.09
N ALA A 230 -4.85 -6.10 -2.84
CA ALA A 230 -5.77 -5.82 -3.95
C ALA A 230 -5.68 -6.84 -5.09
N GLY A 231 -4.52 -7.46 -5.27
CA GLY A 231 -4.30 -8.52 -6.27
C GLY A 231 -5.03 -9.84 -5.99
N GLY A 232 -5.62 -10.01 -4.79
CA GLY A 232 -6.39 -11.21 -4.46
C GLY A 232 -6.04 -11.84 -3.10
N VAL A 233 -5.47 -11.09 -2.17
CA VAL A 233 -4.97 -11.58 -0.87
C VAL A 233 -3.99 -12.75 -1.08
N ILE A 234 -2.99 -12.51 -1.92
CA ILE A 234 -1.99 -13.51 -2.28
C ILE A 234 -0.95 -13.60 -1.17
N VAL A 235 -1.05 -14.65 -0.38
CA VAL A 235 -0.11 -14.98 0.69
C VAL A 235 1.02 -15.80 0.10
N PRO A 236 2.27 -15.30 0.08
CA PRO A 236 3.39 -16.06 -0.45
C PRO A 236 3.75 -17.22 0.49
N PRO A 237 4.32 -18.33 -0.03
CA PRO A 237 4.92 -19.37 0.81
C PRO A 237 6.00 -18.81 1.75
N GLU A 238 6.22 -19.44 2.89
CA GLU A 238 7.16 -18.98 3.91
C GLU A 238 8.60 -18.85 3.37
N SER A 239 8.99 -19.69 2.44
CA SER A 239 10.31 -19.70 1.79
C SER A 239 10.56 -18.53 0.83
N TYR A 240 9.50 -17.82 0.37
CA TYR A 240 9.60 -16.77 -0.66
C TYR A 240 10.44 -15.57 -0.18
N TRP A 241 10.06 -14.96 0.93
CA TRP A 241 10.69 -13.71 1.39
C TRP A 241 12.15 -13.86 1.85
N PRO A 242 12.54 -14.95 2.56
CA PRO A 242 13.94 -15.18 2.88
C PRO A 242 14.81 -15.30 1.62
N GLU A 243 14.34 -15.98 0.58
CA GLU A 243 15.07 -16.10 -0.68
C GLU A 243 15.14 -14.78 -1.45
N VAL A 244 14.04 -13.99 -1.49
CA VAL A 244 14.02 -12.63 -2.05
C VAL A 244 15.08 -11.77 -1.35
N LYS A 245 15.10 -11.77 -0.02
CA LYS A 245 16.06 -10.95 0.74
C LYS A 245 17.51 -11.36 0.47
N ARG A 246 17.78 -12.66 0.42
CA ARG A 246 19.12 -13.16 0.05
C ARG A 246 19.55 -12.63 -1.34
N ILE A 247 18.70 -12.74 -2.34
CA ILE A 247 18.98 -12.28 -3.71
C ILE A 247 19.31 -10.79 -3.74
N LEU A 248 18.53 -9.97 -3.05
CA LEU A 248 18.71 -8.52 -3.02
C LEU A 248 19.98 -8.09 -2.29
N ASP A 249 20.28 -8.72 -1.15
CA ASP A 249 21.48 -8.44 -0.35
C ASP A 249 22.76 -8.75 -1.10
N GLU A 250 22.80 -9.89 -1.79
CA GLU A 250 23.99 -10.30 -2.58
C GLU A 250 24.29 -9.35 -3.75
N ARG A 251 23.29 -8.55 -4.20
CA ARG A 251 23.39 -7.69 -5.40
C ARG A 251 23.32 -6.19 -5.11
N ASP A 252 23.31 -5.78 -3.84
CA ASP A 252 23.21 -4.36 -3.42
C ASP A 252 21.98 -3.68 -4.04
N ILE A 253 20.81 -4.34 -3.94
CA ILE A 253 19.50 -3.86 -4.44
C ILE A 253 18.59 -3.63 -3.25
N LEU A 254 17.93 -2.46 -3.20
CA LEU A 254 17.07 -2.07 -2.08
C LEU A 254 15.74 -2.83 -2.10
N LEU A 255 15.27 -3.22 -0.91
CA LEU A 255 13.93 -3.74 -0.69
C LEU A 255 13.01 -2.62 -0.19
N ILE A 256 11.91 -2.38 -0.90
CA ILE A 256 10.82 -1.50 -0.48
C ILE A 256 9.63 -2.37 -0.08
N SER A 257 9.24 -2.34 1.20
CA SER A 257 8.01 -2.99 1.66
C SER A 257 6.84 -2.03 1.61
N ASP A 258 5.84 -2.35 0.80
CA ASP A 258 4.57 -1.63 0.81
C ASP A 258 3.65 -2.24 1.88
N GLU A 259 3.54 -1.53 2.99
CA GLU A 259 2.81 -1.94 4.19
C GLU A 259 1.42 -1.29 4.30
N VAL A 260 0.95 -0.59 3.27
CA VAL A 260 -0.33 0.14 3.30
C VAL A 260 -1.49 -0.76 3.73
N ILE A 261 -1.47 -2.03 3.35
CA ILE A 261 -2.47 -3.01 3.81
C ILE A 261 -1.94 -3.84 5.00
N CYS A 262 -0.69 -4.29 4.94
CA CYS A 262 -0.15 -5.29 5.89
C CYS A 262 0.25 -4.69 7.24
N GLY A 263 0.52 -3.39 7.29
CA GLY A 263 0.98 -2.71 8.49
C GLY A 263 -0.06 -2.60 9.61
N PHE A 264 0.44 -2.23 10.78
CA PHE A 264 -0.35 -1.87 11.97
C PHE A 264 -1.30 -2.97 12.45
N GLY A 265 -0.79 -4.20 12.54
CA GLY A 265 -1.48 -5.31 13.18
C GLY A 265 -2.25 -6.24 12.25
N ARG A 266 -2.28 -6.00 10.93
CA ARG A 266 -3.03 -6.82 9.96
C ARG A 266 -2.59 -8.29 9.97
N THR A 267 -1.29 -8.55 10.12
CA THR A 267 -0.70 -9.89 10.18
C THR A 267 -0.44 -10.38 11.61
N GLY A 268 -0.84 -9.60 12.63
CA GLY A 268 -0.55 -9.90 14.03
C GLY A 268 0.81 -9.35 14.51
N LYS A 269 1.55 -8.67 13.66
CA LYS A 269 2.78 -7.94 13.94
C LYS A 269 2.57 -6.45 13.66
N TRP A 270 3.52 -5.58 14.05
CA TRP A 270 3.45 -4.17 13.67
C TRP A 270 3.44 -4.01 12.15
N PHE A 271 4.31 -4.76 11.46
CA PHE A 271 4.42 -4.73 10.01
C PHE A 271 4.42 -6.14 9.41
N GLY A 272 3.97 -6.26 8.16
CA GLY A 272 3.86 -7.54 7.48
C GLY A 272 5.22 -8.19 7.21
N PHE A 273 6.29 -7.41 6.98
CA PHE A 273 7.63 -7.93 6.78
C PHE A 273 8.16 -8.70 8.01
N GLU A 274 7.73 -8.34 9.23
CA GLU A 274 8.10 -9.05 10.46
C GLU A 274 7.56 -10.48 10.49
N THR A 275 6.43 -10.74 9.81
CA THR A 275 5.84 -12.09 9.72
C THR A 275 6.79 -13.06 9.02
N TYR A 276 7.57 -12.54 8.07
CA TYR A 276 8.50 -13.35 7.28
C TYR A 276 9.97 -13.21 7.74
N GLY A 277 10.22 -12.46 8.80
CA GLY A 277 11.56 -12.26 9.37
C GLY A 277 12.52 -11.54 8.43
N VAL A 278 12.04 -10.66 7.56
CA VAL A 278 12.87 -9.87 6.65
C VAL A 278 12.83 -8.40 7.01
N GLU A 279 13.93 -7.69 6.82
CA GLU A 279 13.99 -6.25 7.05
C GLU A 279 14.16 -5.51 5.71
N PRO A 280 13.19 -4.66 5.33
CA PRO A 280 13.32 -3.83 4.13
C PRO A 280 14.24 -2.63 4.36
N ASP A 281 14.62 -1.95 3.28
CA ASP A 281 15.41 -0.71 3.32
C ASP A 281 14.50 0.52 3.40
N LEU A 282 13.31 0.45 2.81
CA LEU A 282 12.27 1.47 2.86
C LEU A 282 10.91 0.81 3.14
N VAL A 283 10.02 1.58 3.77
CA VAL A 283 8.63 1.15 4.10
C VAL A 283 7.66 2.24 3.66
N THR A 284 6.56 1.84 3.02
CA THR A 284 5.41 2.70 2.72
C THR A 284 4.28 2.38 3.66
#